data_ba682bc6da2d73e716ff4d0ff1d2b0f8
#
_entry.id   ba682bc6da2d73e716ff4d0ff1d2b0f8
#
_cell.length_a   1.000
_cell.length_b   1.000
_cell.length_c   1.000
_cell.angle_alpha   90.00
_cell.angle_beta   90.00
_cell.angle_gamma   90.00
#
_symmetry.space_group_name_H-M   'P 1'
#
loop_
_entity.id
_entity.type
_entity.pdbx_description
1 polymer ?
#
loop_
_entity_poly.entity_id
_entity_poly.type
_entity_poly.pdbx_seq_one_letter_code
_entity_poly.pdbx_strand_id
1 'polypeptide(L)'
;AVKEIVYESITHHIREEQKKNIPAKYLGKPLIHFKMKDGQCSYDITKDGSSCQFLTFLINASNFTWRKKTEEIDELEENENRIRLLSKLCAIGYMAMEAKDNNVARAVIGMDGKQSEVGESNGRSGKSLIGELMRNVVPTAYISGKRNDIFSDQFIWNDVQENTKLVFIDDVLQNFNFEFLFPVITGDWTINYKGGR
;
A
#
# COMPACT_ATOMS: atom_id res chain seq x y z
N ALA A 1 3.21 -14.30 13.10
CA ALA A 1 4.50 -13.63 13.36
C ALA A 1 4.72 -12.44 12.43
N VAL A 2 4.75 -12.59 11.09
CA VAL A 2 5.01 -11.47 10.18
C VAL A 2 3.88 -10.41 10.23
N LYS A 3 2.63 -10.81 10.40
CA LYS A 3 1.47 -9.89 10.48
C LYS A 3 1.44 -9.05 11.76
N GLU A 4 1.86 -9.63 12.88
CA GLU A 4 2.00 -8.91 14.15
C GLU A 4 3.15 -7.89 14.11
N ILE A 5 4.30 -8.27 13.56
CA ILE A 5 5.47 -7.39 13.43
C ILE A 5 5.14 -6.15 12.58
N VAL A 6 4.37 -6.30 11.50
CA VAL A 6 3.98 -5.17 10.65
C VAL A 6 3.02 -4.23 11.38
N TYR A 7 2.06 -4.78 12.13
CA TYR A 7 1.11 -3.99 12.93
C TYR A 7 1.81 -3.22 14.06
N GLU A 8 2.69 -3.88 14.80
CA GLU A 8 3.48 -3.26 15.86
C GLU A 8 4.45 -2.21 15.33
N SER A 9 5.12 -2.46 14.18
CA SER A 9 6.03 -1.47 13.60
C SER A 9 5.31 -0.21 13.15
N ILE A 10 4.11 -0.29 12.60
CA ILE A 10 3.33 0.89 12.19
C ILE A 10 2.94 1.75 13.41
N THR A 11 2.65 1.12 14.54
CA THR A 11 2.29 1.84 15.76
C THR A 11 3.50 2.42 16.50
N HIS A 12 4.65 1.79 16.43
CA HIS A 12 5.86 2.19 17.17
C HIS A 12 6.79 3.14 16.43
N HIS A 13 6.71 3.23 15.09
CA HIS A 13 7.67 4.00 14.28
C HIS A 13 7.15 5.32 13.74
N ILE A 14 5.99 5.80 14.19
CA ILE A 14 5.60 7.19 13.93
C ILE A 14 6.56 8.07 14.73
N ARG A 15 7.48 8.78 14.03
CA ARG A 15 8.40 9.71 14.68
C ARG A 15 7.61 10.79 15.44
N GLU A 16 8.18 11.29 16.54
CA GLU A 16 7.57 12.37 17.32
C GLU A 16 7.26 13.61 16.45
N GLU A 17 8.05 13.86 15.42
CA GLU A 17 7.82 14.93 14.44
C GLU A 17 6.58 14.68 13.56
N GLN A 18 6.32 13.44 13.18
CA GLN A 18 5.11 13.08 12.44
C GLN A 18 3.87 13.24 13.31
N LYS A 19 3.97 12.92 14.60
CA LYS A 19 2.89 13.13 15.56
C LYS A 19 2.45 14.60 15.65
N LYS A 20 3.36 15.55 15.46
CA LYS A 20 3.06 16.98 15.47
C LYS A 20 2.15 17.43 14.32
N ASN A 21 2.20 16.72 13.19
CA ASN A 21 1.40 17.02 12.00
C ASN A 21 0.03 16.35 12.02
N ILE A 22 -0.19 15.41 12.94
CA ILE A 22 -1.48 14.73 13.10
C ILE A 22 -2.36 15.55 14.03
N PRO A 23 -3.59 15.93 13.63
CA PRO A 23 -4.51 16.61 14.55
C PRO A 23 -4.67 15.81 15.84
N ALA A 24 -4.56 16.48 16.99
CA ALA A 24 -4.55 15.86 18.33
C ALA A 24 -5.75 14.92 18.58
N LYS A 25 -6.89 15.20 17.94
CA LYS A 25 -8.10 14.36 18.03
C LYS A 25 -7.91 12.95 17.46
N TYR A 26 -6.92 12.73 16.56
CA TYR A 26 -6.63 11.43 15.95
C TYR A 26 -5.40 10.74 16.56
N LEU A 27 -4.59 11.44 17.34
CA LEU A 27 -3.42 10.86 18.00
C LEU A 27 -3.83 9.75 18.96
N GLY A 28 -3.33 8.53 18.72
CA GLY A 28 -3.67 7.37 19.52
C GLY A 28 -5.15 6.92 19.42
N LYS A 29 -5.89 7.46 18.46
CA LYS A 29 -7.31 7.12 18.22
C LYS A 29 -7.49 6.66 16.78
N PRO A 30 -7.10 5.45 16.44
CA PRO A 30 -7.28 4.91 15.08
C PRO A 30 -8.76 4.89 14.72
N LEU A 31 -9.06 5.13 13.43
CA LEU A 31 -10.44 5.08 12.92
C LEU A 31 -11.01 3.66 12.90
N ILE A 32 -10.13 2.66 12.92
CA ILE A 32 -10.45 1.26 12.93
C ILE A 32 -9.52 0.52 13.91
N HIS A 33 -10.07 -0.36 14.72
CA HIS A 33 -9.33 -1.18 15.68
C HIS A 33 -9.39 -2.64 15.27
N PHE A 34 -8.24 -3.24 14.98
CA PHE A 34 -8.14 -4.66 14.68
C PHE A 34 -7.80 -5.47 15.91
N LYS A 35 -8.41 -6.66 16.01
CA LYS A 35 -8.11 -7.68 17.00
C LYS A 35 -7.80 -8.98 16.28
N MET A 36 -6.65 -9.59 16.60
CA MET A 36 -6.27 -10.91 16.11
C MET A 36 -6.27 -11.88 17.28
N LYS A 37 -7.03 -12.97 17.19
CA LYS A 37 -7.05 -14.04 18.19
C LYS A 37 -7.13 -15.38 17.45
N ASP A 38 -6.19 -16.27 17.73
CA ASP A 38 -6.16 -17.63 17.19
C ASP A 38 -6.32 -17.72 15.65
N GLY A 39 -5.71 -16.75 14.93
CA GLY A 39 -5.83 -16.64 13.48
C GLY A 39 -7.12 -15.98 12.98
N GLN A 40 -8.06 -15.67 13.87
CA GLN A 40 -9.28 -14.94 13.55
C GLN A 40 -9.07 -13.43 13.64
N CYS A 41 -9.50 -12.71 12.60
CA CYS A 41 -9.44 -11.26 12.51
C CYS A 41 -10.82 -10.66 12.78
N SER A 42 -10.90 -9.71 13.71
CA SER A 42 -12.10 -8.89 13.92
C SER A 42 -11.69 -7.42 13.95
N TYR A 43 -12.63 -6.50 13.70
CA TYR A 43 -12.38 -5.07 13.83
C TYR A 43 -13.62 -4.30 14.29
N ASP A 44 -13.37 -3.18 14.93
CA ASP A 44 -14.38 -2.19 15.32
C ASP A 44 -14.06 -0.85 14.64
N ILE A 45 -15.07 -0.17 14.12
CA ILE A 45 -14.94 1.14 13.47
C ILE A 45 -15.42 2.21 14.44
N THR A 46 -14.61 3.24 14.68
CA THR A 46 -15.01 4.40 15.50
C THR A 46 -16.08 5.22 14.77
N LYS A 47 -16.78 6.10 15.49
CA LYS A 47 -17.77 7.02 14.90
C LYS A 47 -17.16 7.85 13.77
N ASP A 48 -15.96 8.39 13.97
CA ASP A 48 -15.25 9.17 12.95
C ASP A 48 -14.82 8.27 11.76
N GLY A 49 -14.47 7.01 12.03
CA GLY A 49 -14.14 6.01 11.01
C GLY A 49 -15.32 5.67 10.11
N SER A 50 -16.54 5.63 10.64
CA SER A 50 -17.76 5.35 9.86
C SER A 50 -18.10 6.45 8.85
N SER A 51 -17.59 7.67 9.06
CA SER A 51 -17.73 8.79 8.11
C SER A 51 -16.60 8.87 7.08
N CYS A 52 -15.56 8.04 7.21
CA CYS A 52 -14.41 8.04 6.31
C CYS A 52 -14.73 7.28 5.00
N GLN A 53 -14.97 8.02 3.92
CA GLN A 53 -15.30 7.44 2.61
C GLN A 53 -14.18 6.52 2.08
N PHE A 54 -12.92 6.87 2.34
CA PHE A 54 -11.80 6.03 1.90
C PHE A 54 -11.72 4.71 2.66
N LEU A 55 -11.98 4.70 3.96
CA LEU A 55 -12.08 3.47 4.73
C LEU A 55 -13.22 2.59 4.22
N THR A 56 -14.37 3.17 3.92
CA THR A 56 -15.50 2.46 3.30
C THR A 56 -15.12 1.85 1.95
N PHE A 57 -14.39 2.61 1.11
CA PHE A 57 -13.86 2.07 -0.14
C PHE A 57 -12.93 0.88 0.09
N LEU A 58 -12.00 0.95 1.05
CA LEU A 58 -11.06 -0.15 1.34
C LEU A 58 -11.80 -1.41 1.85
N ILE A 59 -12.83 -1.23 2.68
CA ILE A 59 -13.68 -2.32 3.15
C ILE A 59 -14.35 -3.01 1.95
N ASN A 60 -14.99 -2.24 1.07
CA ASN A 60 -15.66 -2.77 -0.12
C ASN A 60 -14.66 -3.45 -1.07
N ALA A 61 -13.50 -2.85 -1.30
CA ALA A 61 -12.44 -3.42 -2.15
C ALA A 61 -11.77 -4.67 -1.54
N SER A 62 -12.01 -4.95 -0.26
CA SER A 62 -11.51 -6.14 0.44
C SER A 62 -12.55 -7.24 0.58
N ASN A 63 -13.82 -6.92 0.35
CA ASN A 63 -14.93 -7.86 0.43
C ASN A 63 -15.09 -8.63 -0.89
N PHE A 64 -14.43 -9.78 -1.01
CA PHE A 64 -14.51 -10.64 -2.20
C PHE A 64 -15.78 -11.47 -2.27
N THR A 65 -16.54 -11.52 -1.17
CA THR A 65 -17.81 -12.24 -1.07
C THR A 65 -19.02 -11.34 -1.28
N TRP A 66 -18.82 -10.09 -1.76
CA TRP A 66 -19.88 -9.09 -1.92
C TRP A 66 -21.05 -9.51 -2.83
N ARG A 67 -20.84 -10.53 -3.69
CA ARG A 67 -21.87 -11.09 -4.57
C ARG A 67 -22.63 -12.26 -3.96
N LYS A 68 -22.14 -12.81 -2.83
CA LYS A 68 -22.79 -13.91 -2.12
C LYS A 68 -23.87 -13.36 -1.18
N LYS A 69 -24.91 -14.15 -0.93
CA LYS A 69 -25.85 -13.85 0.15
C LYS A 69 -25.17 -14.06 1.48
N THR A 70 -25.58 -13.33 2.51
CA THR A 70 -24.96 -13.41 3.85
C THR A 70 -24.96 -14.82 4.41
N GLU A 71 -26.01 -15.61 4.15
CA GLU A 71 -26.17 -16.99 4.60
C GLU A 71 -25.23 -17.98 3.87
N GLU A 72 -24.67 -17.57 2.73
CA GLU A 72 -23.74 -18.36 1.92
C GLU A 72 -22.25 -18.06 2.23
N ILE A 73 -21.98 -17.09 3.13
CA ILE A 73 -20.64 -16.68 3.51
C ILE A 73 -20.25 -17.45 4.76
N ASP A 74 -19.22 -18.30 4.65
CA ASP A 74 -18.71 -19.00 5.82
C ASP A 74 -17.72 -18.11 6.63
N GLU A 75 -17.43 -18.56 7.83
CA GLU A 75 -16.57 -17.83 8.78
C GLU A 75 -15.13 -17.65 8.27
N LEU A 76 -14.64 -18.59 7.47
CA LEU A 76 -13.31 -18.53 6.87
C LEU A 76 -13.25 -17.42 5.81
N GLU A 77 -14.23 -17.35 4.93
CA GLU A 77 -14.34 -16.32 3.89
C GLU A 77 -14.45 -14.92 4.51
N GLU A 78 -15.25 -14.79 5.57
CA GLU A 78 -15.39 -13.53 6.28
C GLU A 78 -14.06 -13.11 6.94
N ASN A 79 -13.38 -14.04 7.59
CA ASN A 79 -12.06 -13.80 8.17
C ASN A 79 -11.03 -13.41 7.10
N GLU A 80 -11.05 -14.05 5.93
CA GLU A 80 -10.18 -13.66 4.83
C GLU A 80 -10.43 -12.23 4.34
N ASN A 81 -11.69 -11.80 4.22
CA ASN A 81 -12.03 -10.43 3.86
C ASN A 81 -11.46 -9.42 4.87
N ARG A 82 -11.54 -9.72 6.17
CA ARG A 82 -10.96 -8.89 7.24
C ARG A 82 -9.45 -8.84 7.17
N ILE A 83 -8.79 -9.97 6.90
CA ILE A 83 -7.33 -10.04 6.73
C ILE A 83 -6.88 -9.26 5.50
N ARG A 84 -7.63 -9.29 4.39
CA ARG A 84 -7.35 -8.50 3.19
C ARG A 84 -7.43 -7.00 3.48
N LEU A 85 -8.43 -6.57 4.25
CA LEU A 85 -8.54 -5.17 4.69
C LEU A 85 -7.36 -4.76 5.56
N LEU A 86 -7.03 -5.57 6.57
CA LEU A 86 -5.88 -5.33 7.45
C LEU A 86 -4.59 -5.22 6.64
N SER A 87 -4.37 -6.12 5.68
CA SER A 87 -3.17 -6.11 4.83
C SER A 87 -3.06 -4.83 3.99
N LYS A 88 -4.18 -4.33 3.43
CA LYS A 88 -4.20 -3.05 2.69
C LYS A 88 -3.88 -1.86 3.59
N LEU A 89 -4.47 -1.82 4.78
CA LEU A 89 -4.21 -0.73 5.74
C LEU A 89 -2.75 -0.75 6.23
N CYS A 90 -2.19 -1.94 6.47
CA CYS A 90 -0.77 -2.09 6.80
C CYS A 90 0.13 -1.60 5.66
N ALA A 91 -0.18 -1.95 4.41
CA ALA A 91 0.58 -1.49 3.25
C ALA A 91 0.52 0.04 3.08
N ILE A 92 -0.67 0.64 3.23
CA ILE A 92 -0.85 2.10 3.18
C ILE A 92 -0.05 2.78 4.30
N GLY A 93 -0.15 2.28 5.53
CA GLY A 93 0.62 2.80 6.65
C GLY A 93 2.13 2.71 6.43
N TYR A 94 2.62 1.60 5.88
CA TYR A 94 4.03 1.43 5.54
C TYR A 94 4.49 2.42 4.47
N MET A 95 3.70 2.61 3.40
CA MET A 95 4.01 3.58 2.35
C MET A 95 3.97 5.04 2.83
N ALA A 96 3.18 5.33 3.86
CA ALA A 96 3.11 6.65 4.48
C ALA A 96 4.27 6.95 5.45
N MET A 97 5.10 5.96 5.79
CA MET A 97 6.26 6.16 6.66
C MET A 97 7.35 6.93 5.93
N GLU A 98 7.92 7.94 6.60
CA GLU A 98 9.02 8.74 6.04
C GLU A 98 10.41 8.09 6.20
N ALA A 99 10.52 7.07 7.05
CA ALA A 99 11.80 6.42 7.33
C ALA A 99 11.93 5.10 6.57
N LYS A 100 13.02 4.97 5.84
CA LYS A 100 13.48 3.71 5.26
C LYS A 100 14.45 3.07 6.25
N ASP A 101 14.15 1.84 6.70
CA ASP A 101 15.13 1.00 7.41
C ASP A 101 15.79 0.08 6.39
N ASN A 102 17.07 0.32 6.12
CA ASN A 102 17.84 -0.46 5.15
C ASN A 102 17.98 -1.94 5.53
N ASN A 103 17.83 -2.27 6.83
CA ASN A 103 17.87 -3.67 7.30
C ASN A 103 16.53 -4.40 7.01
N VAL A 104 15.45 -3.68 6.80
CA VAL A 104 14.09 -4.21 6.57
C VAL A 104 13.42 -3.52 5.39
N ALA A 105 14.20 -3.09 4.40
CA ALA A 105 13.67 -2.43 3.21
C ALA A 105 12.75 -3.38 2.41
N ARG A 106 11.55 -2.90 2.07
CA ARG A 106 10.52 -3.68 1.37
C ARG A 106 9.85 -2.83 0.32
N ALA A 107 9.41 -3.47 -0.76
CA ALA A 107 8.46 -2.90 -1.70
C ALA A 107 7.05 -3.44 -1.45
N VAL A 108 6.05 -2.60 -1.68
CA VAL A 108 4.64 -3.01 -1.66
C VAL A 108 4.23 -3.34 -3.10
N ILE A 109 3.78 -4.57 -3.34
CA ILE A 109 3.33 -5.02 -4.65
C ILE A 109 1.81 -5.24 -4.59
N GLY A 110 1.05 -4.41 -5.33
CA GLY A 110 -0.39 -4.55 -5.51
C GLY A 110 -0.71 -5.51 -6.65
N MET A 111 -1.32 -6.65 -6.34
CA MET A 111 -1.73 -7.65 -7.32
C MET A 111 -3.24 -7.85 -7.33
N ASP A 112 -3.80 -8.30 -8.44
CA ASP A 112 -5.18 -8.76 -8.50
C ASP A 112 -5.31 -10.12 -7.78
N GLY A 113 -6.39 -10.29 -7.02
CA GLY A 113 -6.64 -11.52 -6.26
C GLY A 113 -7.06 -12.72 -7.10
N LYS A 114 -7.30 -12.51 -8.40
CA LYS A 114 -7.61 -13.58 -9.35
C LYS A 114 -6.51 -13.63 -10.41
N GLN A 115 -5.99 -14.82 -10.68
CA GLN A 115 -5.22 -15.06 -11.89
C GLN A 115 -6.19 -14.98 -13.07
N SER A 116 -5.94 -14.05 -13.99
CA SER A 116 -6.62 -14.03 -15.28
C SER A 116 -5.93 -14.99 -16.26
N GLU A 117 -6.69 -15.54 -17.20
CA GLU A 117 -6.10 -16.20 -18.36
C GLU A 117 -5.24 -15.21 -19.16
N VAL A 118 -4.27 -15.74 -19.90
CA VAL A 118 -3.34 -14.92 -20.67
C VAL A 118 -4.12 -14.00 -21.61
N GLY A 119 -3.98 -12.67 -21.39
CA GLY A 119 -4.66 -11.65 -22.21
C GLY A 119 -5.90 -11.00 -21.58
N GLU A 120 -6.40 -11.49 -20.45
CA GLU A 120 -7.48 -10.84 -19.70
C GLU A 120 -6.94 -9.94 -18.59
N SER A 121 -7.36 -8.69 -18.60
CA SER A 121 -7.07 -7.73 -17.53
C SER A 121 -8.23 -7.70 -16.53
N ASN A 122 -7.99 -8.17 -15.31
CA ASN A 122 -8.92 -7.99 -14.17
C ASN A 122 -8.79 -6.58 -13.57
N GLY A 123 -8.93 -5.56 -14.39
CA GLY A 123 -8.92 -4.17 -13.95
C GLY A 123 -10.01 -3.85 -12.92
N ARG A 124 -10.04 -2.61 -12.42
CA ARG A 124 -11.05 -2.06 -11.49
C ARG A 124 -11.00 -2.59 -10.06
N SER A 125 -9.86 -3.15 -9.61
CA SER A 125 -9.67 -3.59 -8.23
C SER A 125 -9.27 -2.46 -7.26
N GLY A 126 -9.11 -1.22 -7.76
CA GLY A 126 -8.80 -0.04 -6.95
C GLY A 126 -7.32 0.14 -6.57
N LYS A 127 -6.41 -0.63 -7.15
CA LYS A 127 -4.95 -0.51 -6.87
C LYS A 127 -4.42 0.88 -7.19
N SER A 128 -4.68 1.39 -8.39
CA SER A 128 -4.24 2.73 -8.81
C SER A 128 -4.87 3.83 -7.95
N LEU A 129 -6.10 3.64 -7.45
CA LEU A 129 -6.73 4.59 -6.54
C LEU A 129 -5.99 4.71 -5.21
N ILE A 130 -5.44 3.60 -4.69
CA ILE A 130 -4.57 3.64 -3.49
C ILE A 130 -3.29 4.43 -3.79
N GLY A 131 -2.66 4.22 -4.94
CA GLY A 131 -1.50 5.00 -5.38
C GLY A 131 -1.81 6.50 -5.50
N GLU A 132 -2.93 6.85 -6.12
CA GLU A 132 -3.39 8.24 -6.24
C GLU A 132 -3.68 8.87 -4.87
N LEU A 133 -4.26 8.11 -3.92
CA LEU A 133 -4.40 8.59 -2.56
C LEU A 133 -3.04 8.93 -1.95
N MET A 134 -2.05 8.04 -2.10
CA MET A 134 -0.74 8.24 -1.50
C MET A 134 -0.06 9.52 -2.03
N ARG A 135 -0.29 9.91 -3.28
CA ARG A 135 0.20 11.19 -3.84
C ARG A 135 -0.34 12.43 -3.10
N ASN A 136 -1.51 12.32 -2.46
CA ASN A 136 -2.07 13.40 -1.64
C ASN A 136 -1.60 13.36 -0.18
N VAL A 137 -0.94 12.28 0.24
CA VAL A 137 -0.49 12.07 1.62
C VAL A 137 1.00 12.32 1.77
N VAL A 138 1.80 11.84 0.79
CA VAL A 138 3.25 11.96 0.80
C VAL A 138 3.79 12.39 -0.57
N PRO A 139 4.91 13.10 -0.63
CA PRO A 139 5.59 13.43 -1.89
C PRO A 139 5.91 12.15 -2.67
N THR A 140 5.26 11.99 -3.82
CA THR A 140 5.31 10.75 -4.62
C THR A 140 5.77 11.02 -6.04
N ALA A 141 6.79 10.28 -6.51
CA ALA A 141 7.13 10.19 -7.92
C ALA A 141 6.29 9.07 -8.57
N TYR A 142 5.71 9.38 -9.73
CA TYR A 142 4.87 8.45 -10.49
C TYR A 142 5.59 7.98 -11.75
N ILE A 143 5.64 6.67 -11.96
CA ILE A 143 6.27 6.06 -13.12
C ILE A 143 5.27 5.09 -13.76
N SER A 144 5.09 5.20 -15.09
CA SER A 144 4.29 4.22 -15.82
C SER A 144 5.08 2.93 -16.05
N GLY A 145 4.60 1.82 -15.51
CA GLY A 145 5.20 0.49 -15.68
C GLY A 145 4.97 -0.14 -17.07
N LYS A 146 4.11 0.49 -17.91
CA LYS A 146 3.87 0.07 -19.31
C LYS A 146 4.94 0.54 -20.29
N ARG A 147 5.89 1.36 -19.86
CA ARG A 147 6.96 1.83 -20.72
C ARG A 147 7.85 0.68 -21.18
N ASN A 148 8.06 0.56 -22.48
CA ASN A 148 8.92 -0.47 -23.06
C ASN A 148 10.41 -0.27 -22.73
N ASP A 149 10.81 0.96 -22.43
CA ASP A 149 12.17 1.38 -22.13
C ASP A 149 12.46 1.46 -20.61
N ILE A 150 11.55 1.00 -19.76
CA ILE A 150 11.62 1.15 -18.30
C ILE A 150 12.94 0.62 -17.71
N PHE A 151 13.54 -0.42 -18.31
CA PHE A 151 14.79 -1.01 -17.84
C PHE A 151 16.04 -0.43 -18.49
N SER A 152 15.89 0.32 -19.58
CA SER A 152 17.00 0.86 -20.38
C SER A 152 17.11 2.39 -20.35
N ASP A 153 16.06 3.07 -19.90
CA ASP A 153 16.07 4.53 -19.78
C ASP A 153 16.88 4.96 -18.55
N GLN A 154 18.06 5.54 -18.79
CA GLN A 154 18.90 6.08 -17.72
C GLN A 154 18.26 7.23 -16.93
N PHE A 155 17.19 7.83 -17.46
CA PHE A 155 16.44 8.93 -16.84
C PHE A 155 15.11 8.49 -16.25
N ILE A 156 14.88 7.20 -16.06
CA ILE A 156 13.63 6.65 -15.53
C ILE A 156 13.26 7.26 -14.17
N TRP A 157 14.27 7.61 -13.38
CA TRP A 157 14.11 8.19 -12.04
C TRP A 157 14.14 9.72 -12.03
N ASN A 158 14.05 10.39 -13.19
CA ASN A 158 14.19 11.86 -13.30
C ASN A 158 13.16 12.63 -12.43
N ASP A 159 11.99 12.04 -12.19
CA ASP A 159 10.93 12.65 -11.37
C ASP A 159 11.12 12.40 -9.86
N VAL A 160 12.11 11.58 -9.48
CA VAL A 160 12.47 11.36 -8.08
C VAL A 160 13.35 12.50 -7.60
N GLN A 161 12.96 13.16 -6.51
CA GLN A 161 13.65 14.30 -5.91
C GLN A 161 14.06 13.97 -4.47
N GLU A 162 14.89 14.80 -3.85
CA GLU A 162 15.36 14.61 -2.46
C GLU A 162 14.20 14.48 -1.45
N ASN A 163 13.10 15.17 -1.69
CA ASN A 163 11.92 15.13 -0.83
C ASN A 163 10.95 14.00 -1.19
N THR A 164 11.19 13.22 -2.24
CA THR A 164 10.32 12.09 -2.62
C THR A 164 10.36 11.03 -1.52
N LYS A 165 9.17 10.63 -1.05
CA LYS A 165 9.00 9.61 -0.01
C LYS A 165 8.48 8.30 -0.55
N LEU A 166 7.80 8.33 -1.68
CA LEU A 166 7.24 7.16 -2.34
C LEU A 166 7.51 7.22 -3.84
N VAL A 167 7.96 6.12 -4.40
CA VAL A 167 7.97 5.91 -5.85
C VAL A 167 6.86 4.92 -6.18
N PHE A 168 5.89 5.36 -6.96
CA PHE A 168 4.75 4.55 -7.38
C PHE A 168 4.89 4.17 -8.85
N ILE A 169 5.08 2.88 -9.11
CA ILE A 169 5.15 2.32 -10.47
C ILE A 169 3.82 1.66 -10.76
N ASP A 170 3.02 2.25 -11.65
CA ASP A 170 1.67 1.79 -11.97
C ASP A 170 1.64 0.98 -13.26
N ASP A 171 0.70 0.04 -13.33
CA ASP A 171 0.42 -0.76 -14.52
C ASP A 171 1.65 -1.49 -15.09
N VAL A 172 2.44 -2.15 -14.23
CA VAL A 172 3.58 -2.95 -14.69
C VAL A 172 3.14 -4.09 -15.60
N LEU A 173 3.95 -4.38 -16.61
CA LEU A 173 3.71 -5.50 -17.51
C LEU A 173 3.87 -6.84 -16.77
N GLN A 174 3.21 -7.88 -17.27
CA GLN A 174 3.26 -9.22 -16.66
C GLN A 174 4.68 -9.79 -16.58
N ASN A 175 5.54 -9.44 -17.52
CA ASN A 175 6.95 -9.84 -17.59
C ASN A 175 7.90 -8.80 -16.97
N PHE A 176 7.41 -7.93 -16.07
CA PHE A 176 8.22 -6.93 -15.42
C PHE A 176 9.35 -7.58 -14.61
N ASN A 177 10.59 -7.18 -14.88
CA ASN A 177 11.75 -7.67 -14.15
C ASN A 177 11.89 -6.94 -12.80
N PHE A 178 11.44 -7.56 -11.73
CA PHE A 178 11.53 -7.00 -10.38
C PHE A 178 12.96 -6.91 -9.84
N GLU A 179 13.92 -7.67 -10.38
CA GLU A 179 15.35 -7.58 -10.00
C GLU A 179 15.92 -6.18 -10.27
N PHE A 180 15.39 -5.49 -11.28
CA PHE A 180 15.73 -4.10 -11.57
C PHE A 180 15.52 -3.15 -10.37
N LEU A 181 14.57 -3.47 -9.51
CA LEU A 181 14.24 -2.64 -8.34
C LEU A 181 15.10 -2.96 -7.11
N PHE A 182 15.81 -4.09 -7.06
CA PHE A 182 16.57 -4.50 -5.87
C PHE A 182 17.58 -3.44 -5.41
N PRO A 183 18.41 -2.85 -6.29
CA PRO A 183 19.36 -1.83 -5.86
C PRO A 183 18.71 -0.61 -5.19
N VAL A 184 17.55 -0.18 -5.71
CA VAL A 184 16.83 0.99 -5.18
C VAL A 184 15.97 0.67 -3.95
N ILE A 185 15.57 -0.60 -3.77
CA ILE A 185 14.86 -1.06 -2.56
C ILE A 185 15.84 -1.18 -1.39
N THR A 186 17.02 -1.79 -1.61
CA THR A 186 17.96 -2.15 -0.54
C THR A 186 19.09 -1.14 -0.34
N GLY A 187 19.35 -0.29 -1.34
CA GLY A 187 20.44 0.67 -1.36
C GLY A 187 19.99 2.11 -1.53
N ASP A 188 20.90 2.91 -2.07
CA ASP A 188 20.67 4.32 -2.37
C ASP A 188 20.20 4.50 -3.80
N TRP A 189 19.44 5.58 -4.03
CA TRP A 189 18.97 5.95 -5.35
C TRP A 189 20.03 6.76 -6.10
N THR A 190 20.48 6.26 -7.25
CA THR A 190 21.27 7.04 -8.20
C THR A 190 20.34 7.62 -9.25
N ILE A 191 20.29 8.95 -9.33
CA ILE A 191 19.36 9.66 -10.22
C ILE A 191 20.17 10.42 -11.26
N ASN A 192 19.91 10.15 -12.53
CA ASN A 192 20.46 10.90 -13.65
C ASN A 192 19.42 11.94 -14.09
N TYR A 193 19.75 13.22 -13.98
CA TYR A 193 18.88 14.30 -14.44
C TYR A 193 19.14 14.65 -15.91
N LYS A 194 18.05 14.80 -16.66
CA LYS A 194 18.14 15.25 -18.05
C LYS A 194 18.49 16.74 -18.08
N GLY A 195 19.67 17.08 -18.61
CA GLY A 195 20.12 18.45 -18.72
C GLY A 195 21.19 18.90 -17.73
N GLY A 196 21.71 18.06 -16.90
CA GLY A 196 22.78 18.30 -15.92
C GLY A 196 22.48 19.44 -14.95
N ARG A 197 22.42 19.14 -13.68
CA ARG A 197 22.59 20.12 -12.58
C ARG A 197 23.94 19.92 -11.95
#